data_90592d8a0cbe1c71561ebe1ebb6f0b25
#
_entry.id   90592d8a0cbe1c71561ebe1ebb6f0b25
#
_cell.length_a   1.000
_cell.length_b   1.000
_cell.length_c   1.000
_cell.angle_alpha   90.00
_cell.angle_beta   90.00
_cell.angle_gamma   90.00
#
_symmetry.space_group_name_H-M   'P 1'
#
loop_
_entity.id
_entity.type
_entity.pdbx_description
1 polymer ?
#
loop_
_entity_poly.entity_id
_entity_poly.type
_entity_poly.pdbx_seq_one_letter_code
_entity_poly.pdbx_strand_id
1 'polypeptide(L)'
;MKKRFSVFLCLIVVLCLSACSYHPPEGWTRRHHTYNEVNAFAKSIDPNATVSKEHTDSEDSYNGRYREWDAAINGVDCHVASVCDWVWNEGIGLVEAPRRYYRIDTDYDYTIMQSILSEHYPEWEMQQNYPEPIDEIYIKYLNNSTPKRIQVVLTLPDFRMLNDDELAQVWQTAKRINKEYEALSFDRKAFFGVPSPGVYTEGLHFEKYVKLDSYTYIDDFSEDGKQDFLQEYREDWALLDSGLPVQD
;
A
#
# COMPACT_ATOMS: atom_id res chain seq x y z
N MET A 1 36.76 32.34 30.17
CA MET A 1 35.60 32.34 29.24
C MET A 1 35.84 31.52 27.98
N LYS A 2 36.97 31.59 27.32
CA LYS A 2 37.24 30.87 26.03
C LYS A 2 37.11 29.34 26.11
N LYS A 3 37.55 28.67 27.21
CA LYS A 3 37.44 27.21 27.35
C LYS A 3 36.00 26.70 27.50
N ARG A 4 35.11 27.46 28.16
CA ARG A 4 33.69 27.08 28.31
C ARG A 4 32.91 27.20 26.98
N PHE A 5 33.27 28.20 26.15
CA PHE A 5 32.68 28.40 24.86
C PHE A 5 33.05 27.27 23.88
N SER A 6 34.31 26.80 23.91
CA SER A 6 34.78 25.70 23.08
C SER A 6 34.08 24.38 23.42
N VAL A 7 33.86 24.09 24.73
CA VAL A 7 33.13 22.88 25.16
C VAL A 7 31.68 22.93 24.74
N PHE A 8 31.03 24.09 24.83
CA PHE A 8 29.64 24.27 24.43
C PHE A 8 29.48 24.12 22.90
N LEU A 9 30.42 24.66 22.13
CA LEU A 9 30.44 24.51 20.65
C LEU A 9 30.67 23.05 20.24
N CYS A 10 31.57 22.32 20.90
CA CYS A 10 31.77 20.89 20.67
C CYS A 10 30.51 20.07 21.00
N LEU A 11 29.80 20.42 22.07
CA LEU A 11 28.57 19.75 22.47
C LEU A 11 27.46 19.95 21.41
N ILE A 12 27.32 21.18 20.88
CA ILE A 12 26.39 21.50 19.82
C ILE A 12 26.75 20.71 18.55
N VAL A 13 28.02 20.67 18.17
CA VAL A 13 28.48 19.92 16.98
C VAL A 13 28.22 18.42 17.16
N VAL A 14 28.48 17.85 18.34
CA VAL A 14 28.19 16.44 18.63
C VAL A 14 26.68 16.16 18.62
N LEU A 15 25.86 17.05 19.19
CA LEU A 15 24.40 16.94 19.12
C LEU A 15 23.88 17.09 17.71
N CYS A 16 24.42 17.97 16.91
CA CYS A 16 24.06 18.10 15.48
C CYS A 16 24.48 16.87 14.67
N LEU A 17 25.64 16.28 14.95
CA LEU A 17 26.11 15.07 14.27
C LEU A 17 25.31 13.83 14.67
N SER A 18 24.88 13.71 15.93
CA SER A 18 24.03 12.61 16.39
C SER A 18 22.58 12.72 15.92
N ALA A 19 22.07 13.94 15.72
CA ALA A 19 20.74 14.17 15.18
C ALA A 19 20.63 13.88 13.67
N CYS A 20 21.76 13.76 12.95
CA CYS A 20 21.79 13.53 11.50
C CYS A 20 21.90 12.06 11.10
N SER A 21 21.85 11.10 12.00
CA SER A 21 21.92 9.68 11.68
C SER A 21 20.53 9.08 11.44
N TYR A 22 19.84 9.53 10.37
CA TYR A 22 18.71 8.77 9.88
C TYR A 22 19.22 7.44 9.31
N HIS A 23 18.71 6.36 9.85
CA HIS A 23 18.94 5.02 9.33
C HIS A 23 17.72 4.66 8.47
N PRO A 24 17.91 4.41 7.17
CA PRO A 24 16.82 3.95 6.35
C PRO A 24 16.28 2.62 6.90
N PRO A 25 15.03 2.27 6.58
CA PRO A 25 14.49 0.96 6.91
C PRO A 25 15.43 -0.16 6.44
N GLU A 26 15.37 -1.31 7.10
CA GLU A 26 16.18 -2.47 6.73
C GLU A 26 15.97 -2.84 5.26
N GLY A 27 17.05 -3.16 4.55
CA GLY A 27 17.01 -3.48 3.12
C GLY A 27 17.03 -2.28 2.18
N TRP A 28 16.92 -1.03 2.68
CA TRP A 28 16.97 0.16 1.83
C TRP A 28 18.41 0.61 1.60
N THR A 29 18.74 0.96 0.36
CA THR A 29 20.09 1.37 -0.05
C THR A 29 20.09 2.77 -0.68
N ARG A 30 21.28 3.39 -0.77
CA ARG A 30 21.46 4.69 -1.44
C ARG A 30 21.71 4.57 -2.94
N ARG A 31 21.69 3.38 -3.48
CA ARG A 31 21.89 3.06 -4.90
C ARG A 31 20.87 2.06 -5.36
N HIS A 32 20.67 1.93 -6.65
CA HIS A 32 19.92 0.81 -7.19
C HIS A 32 20.52 -0.53 -6.72
N HIS A 33 19.65 -1.47 -6.44
CA HIS A 33 20.02 -2.84 -6.13
C HIS A 33 20.68 -3.49 -7.36
N THR A 34 21.58 -4.40 -7.08
CA THR A 34 22.25 -5.20 -8.11
C THR A 34 21.40 -6.43 -8.43
N TYR A 35 21.66 -7.06 -9.58
CA TYR A 35 21.08 -8.35 -9.94
C TYR A 35 21.17 -9.39 -8.80
N ASN A 36 22.33 -9.48 -8.13
CA ASN A 36 22.52 -10.45 -7.05
C ASN A 36 21.60 -10.19 -5.85
N GLU A 37 21.38 -8.93 -5.49
CA GLU A 37 20.48 -8.54 -4.40
C GLU A 37 19.02 -8.83 -4.77
N VAL A 38 18.63 -8.51 -6.00
CA VAL A 38 17.28 -8.79 -6.52
C VAL A 38 17.03 -10.32 -6.64
N ASN A 39 17.99 -11.06 -7.16
CA ASN A 39 17.88 -12.51 -7.24
C ASN A 39 17.85 -13.18 -5.84
N ALA A 40 18.58 -12.64 -4.86
CA ALA A 40 18.51 -13.10 -3.48
C ALA A 40 17.13 -12.80 -2.86
N PHE A 41 16.55 -11.64 -3.15
CA PHE A 41 15.20 -11.30 -2.74
C PHE A 41 14.16 -12.25 -3.34
N ALA A 42 14.16 -12.47 -4.65
CA ALA A 42 13.25 -13.42 -5.30
C ALA A 42 13.37 -14.83 -4.69
N LYS A 43 14.58 -15.29 -4.42
CA LYS A 43 14.84 -16.58 -3.78
C LYS A 43 14.47 -16.65 -2.30
N SER A 44 14.31 -15.55 -1.64
CA SER A 44 13.75 -15.52 -0.28
C SER A 44 12.24 -15.79 -0.26
N ILE A 45 11.55 -15.55 -1.38
CA ILE A 45 10.14 -15.88 -1.57
C ILE A 45 10.00 -17.33 -2.05
N ASP A 46 10.71 -17.69 -3.09
CA ASP A 46 10.76 -19.04 -3.66
C ASP A 46 12.21 -19.45 -3.93
N PRO A 47 12.75 -20.49 -3.27
CA PRO A 47 14.11 -20.95 -3.50
C PRO A 47 14.43 -21.33 -4.96
N ASN A 48 13.39 -21.65 -5.76
CA ASN A 48 13.50 -21.99 -7.17
C ASN A 48 13.28 -20.79 -8.10
N ALA A 49 13.04 -19.60 -7.55
CA ALA A 49 12.81 -18.40 -8.36
C ALA A 49 13.95 -18.16 -9.35
N THR A 50 13.58 -17.72 -10.53
CA THR A 50 14.50 -17.27 -11.58
C THR A 50 14.33 -15.80 -11.83
N VAL A 51 15.42 -15.08 -12.07
CA VAL A 51 15.43 -13.65 -12.41
C VAL A 51 16.25 -13.47 -13.67
N SER A 52 15.76 -12.70 -14.63
CA SER A 52 16.52 -12.32 -15.83
C SER A 52 17.81 -11.59 -15.44
N LYS A 53 18.87 -11.75 -16.22
CA LYS A 53 20.10 -10.96 -16.03
C LYS A 53 19.98 -9.56 -16.63
N GLU A 54 19.09 -9.41 -17.59
CA GLU A 54 18.79 -8.13 -18.23
C GLU A 54 17.75 -7.40 -17.41
N HIS A 55 17.84 -6.10 -17.41
CA HIS A 55 16.89 -5.20 -16.73
C HIS A 55 16.49 -4.06 -17.63
N THR A 56 15.34 -3.52 -17.37
CA THR A 56 14.84 -2.28 -17.97
C THR A 56 14.97 -1.14 -16.96
N ASP A 57 15.54 -0.02 -17.37
CA ASP A 57 15.56 1.21 -16.59
C ASP A 57 14.39 2.10 -17.06
N SER A 58 13.57 2.54 -16.14
CA SER A 58 12.46 3.47 -16.39
C SER A 58 12.53 4.66 -15.45
N GLU A 59 11.95 5.76 -15.87
CA GLU A 59 11.84 6.97 -15.07
C GLU A 59 10.37 7.40 -15.05
N ASP A 60 9.76 7.32 -13.88
CA ASP A 60 8.44 7.88 -13.62
C ASP A 60 8.59 9.31 -13.10
N SER A 61 7.73 10.21 -13.57
CA SER A 61 7.71 11.63 -13.17
C SER A 61 7.41 11.81 -11.67
N TYR A 62 6.75 10.86 -11.03
CA TYR A 62 6.37 10.89 -9.62
C TYR A 62 7.32 10.11 -8.72
N ASN A 63 7.67 8.87 -9.11
CA ASN A 63 8.44 7.95 -8.26
C ASN A 63 9.93 7.95 -8.55
N GLY A 64 10.37 8.68 -9.58
CA GLY A 64 11.77 8.73 -9.96
C GLY A 64 12.20 7.51 -10.77
N ARG A 65 13.47 7.16 -10.67
CA ARG A 65 14.06 6.07 -11.45
C ARG A 65 13.80 4.72 -10.79
N TYR A 66 13.34 3.75 -11.57
CA TYR A 66 13.30 2.36 -11.15
C TYR A 66 14.03 1.47 -12.16
N ARG A 67 14.50 0.36 -11.66
CA ARG A 67 15.16 -0.68 -12.44
C ARG A 67 14.42 -1.98 -12.22
N GLU A 68 13.98 -2.62 -13.29
CA GLU A 68 13.08 -3.76 -13.25
C GLU A 68 13.68 -4.97 -13.95
N TRP A 69 13.45 -6.14 -13.40
CA TRP A 69 13.85 -7.43 -13.93
C TRP A 69 12.65 -8.36 -14.06
N ASP A 70 12.57 -9.07 -15.19
CA ASP A 70 11.64 -10.18 -15.33
C ASP A 70 12.03 -11.30 -14.37
N ALA A 71 11.04 -11.91 -13.72
CA ALA A 71 11.23 -12.99 -12.77
C ALA A 71 10.11 -14.03 -12.89
N ALA A 72 10.40 -15.27 -12.49
CA ALA A 72 9.40 -16.29 -12.24
C ALA A 72 9.55 -16.75 -10.78
N ILE A 73 8.48 -16.60 -10.01
CA ILE A 73 8.40 -16.92 -8.57
C ILE A 73 7.21 -17.86 -8.38
N ASN A 74 7.45 -19.04 -7.77
CA ASN A 74 6.44 -20.11 -7.65
C ASN A 74 5.73 -20.46 -8.97
N GLY A 75 6.47 -20.36 -10.09
CA GLY A 75 5.94 -20.59 -11.44
C GLY A 75 5.05 -19.47 -12.00
N VAL A 76 4.99 -18.33 -11.34
CA VAL A 76 4.25 -17.13 -11.78
C VAL A 76 5.25 -16.13 -12.36
N ASP A 77 5.02 -15.73 -13.62
CA ASP A 77 5.78 -14.68 -14.27
C ASP A 77 5.41 -13.32 -13.66
N CYS A 78 6.41 -12.61 -13.19
CA CYS A 78 6.25 -11.33 -12.49
C CYS A 78 7.49 -10.46 -12.67
N HIS A 79 7.51 -9.30 -12.05
CA HIS A 79 8.66 -8.41 -12.05
C HIS A 79 9.19 -8.19 -10.64
N VAL A 80 10.50 -7.99 -10.54
CA VAL A 80 11.16 -7.53 -9.33
C VAL A 80 11.91 -6.25 -9.65
N ALA A 81 11.63 -5.20 -8.89
CA ALA A 81 12.14 -3.87 -9.18
C ALA A 81 12.97 -3.28 -8.03
N SER A 82 13.98 -2.49 -8.38
CA SER A 82 14.66 -1.58 -7.47
C SER A 82 14.03 -0.20 -7.60
N VAL A 83 13.11 0.13 -6.70
CA VAL A 83 12.27 1.32 -6.73
C VAL A 83 12.90 2.44 -5.92
N CYS A 84 12.93 3.64 -6.47
CA CYS A 84 13.42 4.85 -5.79
C CYS A 84 12.31 5.45 -4.94
N ASP A 85 12.58 5.65 -3.68
CA ASP A 85 11.70 6.36 -2.75
C ASP A 85 12.38 7.60 -2.19
N TRP A 86 11.58 8.65 -2.01
CA TRP A 86 12.02 9.87 -1.34
C TRP A 86 11.70 9.78 0.15
N VAL A 87 12.71 9.84 0.98
CA VAL A 87 12.54 9.87 2.43
C VAL A 87 12.84 11.27 2.93
N TRP A 88 11.84 11.89 3.53
CA TRP A 88 11.98 13.16 4.23
C TRP A 88 12.62 12.92 5.59
N ASN A 89 13.68 13.64 5.88
CA ASN A 89 14.33 13.58 7.18
C ASN A 89 13.67 14.60 8.10
N GLU A 90 13.04 14.18 9.18
CA GLU A 90 12.72 15.08 10.28
C GLU A 90 14.01 15.45 11.02
N GLY A 91 14.79 16.28 10.39
CA GLY A 91 15.86 16.98 11.07
C GLY A 91 15.29 18.07 11.98
N ILE A 92 15.89 18.29 13.11
CA ILE A 92 15.57 19.40 14.00
C ILE A 92 15.60 20.72 13.23
N GLY A 93 14.52 21.05 12.59
CA GLY A 93 14.02 22.39 12.33
C GLY A 93 14.72 23.31 11.35
N LEU A 94 15.73 22.95 10.55
CA LEU A 94 16.40 23.97 9.71
C LEU A 94 16.67 23.63 8.25
N VAL A 95 16.78 22.40 7.83
CA VAL A 95 16.85 22.01 6.41
C VAL A 95 16.36 20.59 6.23
N GLU A 96 15.12 20.42 5.82
CA GLU A 96 14.59 19.15 5.33
C GLU A 96 15.04 18.99 3.89
N ALA A 97 16.02 18.13 3.64
CA ALA A 97 16.39 17.74 2.29
C ALA A 97 15.87 16.31 2.06
N PRO A 98 15.00 16.10 1.08
CA PRO A 98 14.58 14.76 0.72
C PRO A 98 15.80 13.96 0.27
N ARG A 99 15.94 12.73 0.78
CA ARG A 99 17.00 11.81 0.38
C ARG A 99 16.40 10.66 -0.40
N ARG A 100 17.04 10.31 -1.49
CA ARG A 100 16.68 9.14 -2.30
C ARG A 100 17.24 7.88 -1.66
N TYR A 101 16.35 6.91 -1.49
CA TYR A 101 16.69 5.55 -1.14
C TYR A 101 16.04 4.60 -2.14
N TYR A 102 16.57 3.40 -2.24
CA TYR A 102 16.07 2.37 -3.12
C TYR A 102 15.71 1.16 -2.29
N ARG A 103 14.51 0.62 -2.52
CA ARG A 103 14.03 -0.64 -1.96
C ARG A 103 13.80 -1.65 -3.08
N ILE A 104 13.79 -2.94 -2.74
CA ILE A 104 13.31 -3.95 -3.66
C ILE A 104 11.81 -4.10 -3.46
N ASP A 105 11.07 -4.17 -4.57
CA ASP A 105 9.64 -4.43 -4.62
C ASP A 105 9.32 -5.44 -5.71
N THR A 106 8.11 -6.01 -5.70
CA THR A 106 7.65 -6.96 -6.70
C THR A 106 6.14 -6.82 -6.92
N ASP A 107 5.70 -7.08 -8.15
CA ASP A 107 4.29 -7.20 -8.50
C ASP A 107 3.76 -8.65 -8.35
N TYR A 108 4.55 -9.56 -7.81
CA TYR A 108 4.20 -10.97 -7.63
C TYR A 108 2.84 -11.17 -6.96
N ASP A 109 2.60 -10.52 -5.82
CA ASP A 109 1.34 -10.61 -5.10
C ASP A 109 0.15 -10.06 -5.91
N TYR A 110 0.40 -9.02 -6.72
CA TYR A 110 -0.58 -8.45 -7.64
C TYR A 110 -0.94 -9.46 -8.74
N THR A 111 0.06 -10.07 -9.34
CA THR A 111 -0.11 -11.04 -10.44
C THR A 111 -0.87 -12.28 -9.98
N ILE A 112 -0.60 -12.78 -8.76
CA ILE A 112 -1.37 -13.89 -8.17
C ILE A 112 -2.84 -13.51 -8.01
N MET A 113 -3.13 -12.36 -7.39
CA MET A 113 -4.51 -11.94 -7.18
C MET A 113 -5.25 -11.80 -8.52
N GLN A 114 -4.61 -11.18 -9.51
CA GLN A 114 -5.18 -11.04 -10.84
C GLN A 114 -5.49 -12.40 -11.49
N SER A 115 -4.61 -13.38 -11.34
CA SER A 115 -4.84 -14.73 -11.84
C SER A 115 -6.05 -15.39 -11.18
N ILE A 116 -6.14 -15.34 -9.84
CA ILE A 116 -7.27 -15.89 -9.06
C ILE A 116 -8.60 -15.26 -9.51
N LEU A 117 -8.64 -13.92 -9.63
CA LEU A 117 -9.86 -13.21 -9.99
C LEU A 117 -10.29 -13.52 -11.43
N SER A 118 -9.37 -13.48 -12.38
CA SER A 118 -9.69 -13.72 -13.79
C SER A 118 -10.14 -15.14 -14.06
N GLU A 119 -9.67 -16.13 -13.29
CA GLU A 119 -10.04 -17.54 -13.47
C GLU A 119 -11.37 -17.90 -12.80
N HIS A 120 -11.63 -17.38 -11.60
CA HIS A 120 -12.71 -17.89 -10.76
C HIS A 120 -13.75 -16.85 -10.31
N TYR A 121 -13.40 -15.56 -10.32
CA TYR A 121 -14.20 -14.51 -9.69
C TYR A 121 -14.27 -13.23 -10.55
N PRO A 122 -14.80 -13.30 -11.78
CA PRO A 122 -14.78 -12.17 -12.73
C PRO A 122 -15.57 -10.94 -12.24
N GLU A 123 -16.49 -11.12 -11.29
CA GLU A 123 -17.24 -10.03 -10.65
C GLU A 123 -16.41 -9.20 -9.68
N TRP A 124 -15.24 -9.70 -9.28
CA TRP A 124 -14.28 -8.98 -8.45
C TRP A 124 -13.15 -8.45 -9.31
N GLU A 125 -12.87 -7.17 -9.18
CA GLU A 125 -11.81 -6.51 -9.93
C GLU A 125 -10.71 -6.01 -8.99
N MET A 126 -9.49 -5.98 -9.48
CA MET A 126 -8.37 -5.42 -8.76
C MET A 126 -8.23 -3.93 -9.11
N GLN A 127 -8.37 -3.07 -8.12
CA GLN A 127 -8.01 -1.68 -8.30
C GLN A 127 -6.50 -1.49 -8.14
N GLN A 128 -5.89 -0.83 -9.11
CA GLN A 128 -4.55 -0.28 -8.96
C GLN A 128 -4.63 0.98 -8.08
N ASN A 129 -4.90 0.81 -6.81
CA ASN A 129 -4.65 1.91 -5.89
C ASN A 129 -3.18 1.82 -5.48
N TYR A 130 -2.37 2.59 -6.16
CA TYR A 130 -1.21 3.14 -5.49
C TYR A 130 -1.78 3.98 -4.34
N PRO A 131 -1.44 3.68 -3.07
CA PRO A 131 -1.79 4.60 -2.00
C PRO A 131 -1.35 5.99 -2.46
N GLU A 132 -2.19 6.98 -2.28
CA GLU A 132 -1.86 8.37 -2.60
C GLU A 132 -0.42 8.65 -2.13
N PRO A 133 0.47 9.18 -2.96
CA PRO A 133 1.87 9.36 -2.59
C PRO A 133 2.07 10.08 -1.26
N ILE A 134 1.14 10.94 -0.89
CA ILE A 134 1.11 11.68 0.37
C ILE A 134 0.86 10.76 1.56
N ASP A 135 -0.13 9.86 1.48
CA ASP A 135 -0.45 8.91 2.56
C ASP A 135 0.67 7.86 2.71
N GLU A 136 1.26 7.44 1.61
CA GLU A 136 2.37 6.50 1.63
C GLU A 136 3.62 7.12 2.28
N ILE A 137 3.92 8.38 2.00
CA ILE A 137 5.02 9.12 2.64
C ILE A 137 4.75 9.29 4.14
N TYR A 138 3.52 9.64 4.51
CA TYR A 138 3.14 9.85 5.90
C TYR A 138 3.16 8.55 6.73
N ILE A 139 2.64 7.47 6.18
CA ILE A 139 2.62 6.15 6.83
C ILE A 139 4.03 5.56 6.93
N LYS A 140 4.85 5.67 5.89
CA LYS A 140 6.27 5.24 5.92
C LYS A 140 7.05 5.99 6.98
N TYR A 141 6.74 7.26 7.15
CA TYR A 141 7.41 8.12 8.09
C TYR A 141 7.08 7.78 9.54
N LEU A 142 5.80 7.57 9.86
CA LEU A 142 5.34 7.30 11.23
C LEU A 142 5.65 5.88 11.73
N ASN A 143 5.67 4.88 10.88
CA ASN A 143 5.72 3.48 11.28
C ASN A 143 6.90 2.67 10.72
N ASN A 144 7.78 3.26 9.90
CA ASN A 144 8.81 2.53 9.15
C ASN A 144 8.27 1.33 8.33
N SER A 145 6.96 1.22 8.17
CA SER A 145 6.30 0.16 7.42
C SER A 145 5.22 0.76 6.53
N THR A 146 5.35 0.58 5.24
CA THR A 146 4.24 0.82 4.33
C THR A 146 3.34 -0.41 4.41
N PRO A 147 2.07 -0.29 4.80
CA PRO A 147 1.17 -1.42 4.68
C PRO A 147 1.02 -1.74 3.20
N LYS A 148 1.63 -2.83 2.77
CA LYS A 148 1.45 -3.35 1.42
C LYS A 148 0.04 -3.91 1.33
N ARG A 149 -0.80 -3.28 0.51
CA ARG A 149 -2.21 -3.61 0.36
C ARG A 149 -2.50 -3.91 -1.11
N ILE A 150 -3.38 -4.88 -1.33
CA ILE A 150 -4.04 -5.09 -2.61
C ILE A 150 -5.51 -4.82 -2.38
N GLN A 151 -6.06 -3.88 -3.12
CA GLN A 151 -7.48 -3.57 -3.06
C GLN A 151 -8.19 -4.35 -4.17
N VAL A 152 -9.18 -5.12 -3.76
CA VAL A 152 -10.05 -5.90 -4.64
C VAL A 152 -11.47 -5.39 -4.42
N VAL A 153 -12.17 -5.03 -5.47
CA VAL A 153 -13.51 -4.44 -5.37
C VAL A 153 -14.54 -5.28 -6.09
N LEU A 154 -15.71 -5.39 -5.48
CA LEU A 154 -16.86 -6.02 -6.13
C LEU A 154 -17.46 -5.05 -7.15
N THR A 155 -17.56 -5.49 -8.40
CA THR A 155 -18.24 -4.75 -9.45
C THR A 155 -19.71 -5.17 -9.50
N LEU A 156 -20.59 -4.20 -9.30
CA LEU A 156 -22.03 -4.41 -9.43
C LEU A 156 -22.55 -3.73 -10.70
N PRO A 157 -23.48 -4.36 -11.45
CA PRO A 157 -24.07 -3.75 -12.65
C PRO A 157 -24.86 -2.48 -12.34
N ASP A 158 -25.48 -2.44 -11.14
CA ASP A 158 -26.23 -1.28 -10.65
C ASP A 158 -25.78 -0.96 -9.22
N PHE A 159 -25.58 0.33 -8.92
CA PHE A 159 -25.29 0.78 -7.58
C PHE A 159 -26.56 0.70 -6.72
N ARG A 160 -26.60 -0.28 -5.81
CA ARG A 160 -27.72 -0.56 -4.93
C ARG A 160 -27.27 -1.20 -3.63
N MET A 161 -28.08 -1.07 -2.60
CA MET A 161 -27.87 -1.81 -1.36
C MET A 161 -28.09 -3.31 -1.59
N LEU A 162 -27.16 -4.11 -1.11
CA LEU A 162 -27.29 -5.56 -1.07
C LEU A 162 -28.11 -5.98 0.15
N ASN A 163 -28.93 -7.02 -0.01
CA ASN A 163 -29.65 -7.62 1.11
C ASN A 163 -28.74 -8.53 1.94
N ASP A 164 -29.23 -9.02 3.08
CA ASP A 164 -28.45 -9.81 4.03
C ASP A 164 -27.93 -11.13 3.44
N ASP A 165 -28.69 -11.79 2.55
CA ASP A 165 -28.26 -13.02 1.90
C ASP A 165 -27.16 -12.75 0.87
N GLU A 166 -27.29 -11.68 0.10
CA GLU A 166 -26.25 -11.23 -0.84
C GLU A 166 -24.96 -10.83 -0.09
N LEU A 167 -25.07 -10.09 1.00
CA LEU A 167 -23.92 -9.72 1.84
C LEU A 167 -23.23 -10.95 2.44
N ALA A 168 -24.00 -11.93 2.89
CA ALA A 168 -23.44 -13.20 3.38
C ALA A 168 -22.67 -13.94 2.28
N GLN A 169 -23.20 -13.96 1.05
CA GLN A 169 -22.54 -14.56 -0.11
C GLN A 169 -21.27 -13.81 -0.50
N VAL A 170 -21.32 -12.48 -0.54
CA VAL A 170 -20.18 -11.61 -0.81
C VAL A 170 -19.05 -11.86 0.19
N TRP A 171 -19.38 -11.89 1.49
CA TRP A 171 -18.40 -12.16 2.53
C TRP A 171 -17.76 -13.55 2.40
N GLN A 172 -18.55 -14.59 2.12
CA GLN A 172 -18.03 -15.94 1.91
C GLN A 172 -17.13 -16.01 0.66
N THR A 173 -17.47 -15.28 -0.38
CA THR A 173 -16.68 -15.24 -1.61
C THR A 173 -15.36 -14.52 -1.36
N ALA A 174 -15.38 -13.33 -0.73
CA ALA A 174 -14.17 -12.62 -0.35
C ALA A 174 -13.24 -13.46 0.55
N LYS A 175 -13.84 -14.20 1.52
CA LYS A 175 -13.09 -15.13 2.38
C LYS A 175 -12.42 -16.26 1.58
N ARG A 176 -13.06 -16.80 0.54
CA ARG A 176 -12.45 -17.82 -0.34
C ARG A 176 -11.31 -17.24 -1.14
N ILE A 177 -11.53 -16.09 -1.80
CA ILE A 177 -10.48 -15.39 -2.56
C ILE A 177 -9.28 -15.13 -1.66
N ASN A 178 -9.50 -14.58 -0.47
CA ASN A 178 -8.43 -14.31 0.48
C ASN A 178 -7.66 -15.56 0.88
N LYS A 179 -8.35 -16.68 1.13
CA LYS A 179 -7.71 -17.95 1.48
C LYS A 179 -6.84 -18.50 0.34
N GLU A 180 -7.30 -18.43 -0.90
CA GLU A 180 -6.54 -18.84 -2.07
C GLU A 180 -5.31 -17.93 -2.26
N TYR A 181 -5.49 -16.63 -2.10
CA TYR A 181 -4.45 -15.63 -2.18
C TYR A 181 -3.39 -15.80 -1.08
N GLU A 182 -3.79 -15.90 0.19
CA GLU A 182 -2.86 -16.05 1.32
C GLU A 182 -2.00 -17.31 1.24
N ALA A 183 -2.48 -18.35 0.56
CA ALA A 183 -1.72 -19.58 0.36
C ALA A 183 -0.49 -19.36 -0.55
N LEU A 184 -0.48 -18.31 -1.35
CA LEU A 184 0.54 -18.01 -2.36
C LEU A 184 1.23 -16.66 -2.12
N SER A 185 0.56 -15.73 -1.42
CA SER A 185 1.05 -14.36 -1.21
C SER A 185 2.32 -14.30 -0.39
N PHE A 186 3.14 -13.30 -0.67
CA PHE A 186 4.41 -13.08 0.03
C PHE A 186 4.27 -12.12 1.21
N ASP A 187 3.78 -10.89 0.98
CA ASP A 187 3.78 -9.87 2.04
C ASP A 187 2.68 -8.80 1.92
N ARG A 188 1.77 -8.92 0.96
CA ARG A 188 0.66 -7.98 0.81
C ARG A 188 -0.62 -8.57 1.38
N LYS A 189 -1.42 -7.72 2.04
CA LYS A 189 -2.76 -8.09 2.49
C LYS A 189 -3.79 -7.64 1.46
N ALA A 190 -4.80 -8.49 1.23
CA ALA A 190 -5.93 -8.14 0.40
C ALA A 190 -7.03 -7.46 1.24
N PHE A 191 -7.64 -6.43 0.65
CA PHE A 191 -8.79 -5.70 1.18
C PHE A 191 -9.90 -5.78 0.15
N PHE A 192 -11.06 -6.22 0.56
CA PHE A 192 -12.18 -6.47 -0.34
C PHE A 192 -13.23 -5.39 -0.16
N GLY A 193 -13.37 -4.51 -1.16
CA GLY A 193 -14.33 -3.40 -1.16
C GLY A 193 -15.68 -3.83 -1.72
N VAL A 194 -16.74 -3.56 -0.98
CA VAL A 194 -18.13 -3.73 -1.40
C VAL A 194 -18.73 -2.34 -1.64
N PRO A 195 -19.28 -2.04 -2.83
CA PRO A 195 -19.80 -0.71 -3.14
C PRO A 195 -20.78 -0.20 -2.09
N SER A 196 -20.53 0.99 -1.57
CA SER A 196 -21.36 1.67 -0.59
C SER A 196 -21.24 3.18 -0.74
N PRO A 197 -22.20 3.97 -0.20
CA PRO A 197 -22.02 5.41 -0.06
C PRO A 197 -20.91 5.75 0.93
N GLY A 198 -20.26 6.90 0.76
CA GLY A 198 -19.24 7.38 1.69
C GLY A 198 -19.36 8.89 1.95
N VAL A 199 -18.92 9.37 3.11
CA VAL A 199 -18.87 10.78 3.43
C VAL A 199 -17.54 11.37 3.02
N TYR A 200 -17.59 12.40 2.21
CA TYR A 200 -16.44 13.19 1.77
C TYR A 200 -16.51 14.61 2.32
N THR A 201 -15.35 15.22 2.40
CA THR A 201 -15.21 16.60 2.83
C THR A 201 -14.46 17.38 1.76
N GLU A 202 -15.04 18.44 1.25
CA GLU A 202 -14.44 19.25 0.20
C GLU A 202 -14.21 20.70 0.66
N GLY A 203 -13.14 21.29 0.12
CA GLY A 203 -12.80 22.69 0.24
C GLY A 203 -12.32 23.14 1.63
N LEU A 204 -11.96 24.43 1.70
CA LEU A 204 -11.46 25.07 2.92
C LEU A 204 -12.52 25.20 4.04
N HIS A 205 -13.78 25.05 3.72
CA HIS A 205 -14.90 25.13 4.66
C HIS A 205 -15.37 23.79 5.20
N PHE A 206 -14.71 22.68 4.79
CA PHE A 206 -15.04 21.31 5.22
C PHE A 206 -16.53 20.96 4.99
N GLU A 207 -17.06 21.34 3.83
CA GLU A 207 -18.41 20.95 3.45
C GLU A 207 -18.49 19.45 3.24
N LYS A 208 -19.43 18.80 3.94
CA LYS A 208 -19.62 17.35 3.86
C LYS A 208 -20.69 17.01 2.85
N TYR A 209 -20.45 15.96 2.07
CA TYR A 209 -21.42 15.40 1.14
C TYR A 209 -21.29 13.87 1.09
N VAL A 210 -22.32 13.21 0.60
CA VAL A 210 -22.30 11.75 0.36
C VAL A 210 -21.95 11.51 -1.10
N LYS A 211 -21.00 10.59 -1.34
CA LYS A 211 -20.58 10.14 -2.65
C LYS A 211 -20.93 8.67 -2.84
N LEU A 212 -21.35 8.29 -4.05
CA LEU A 212 -21.81 6.94 -4.36
C LEU A 212 -20.70 6.01 -4.88
N ASP A 213 -19.46 6.48 -4.97
CA ASP A 213 -18.30 5.73 -5.47
C ASP A 213 -17.35 5.28 -4.34
N SER A 214 -17.89 5.01 -3.16
CA SER A 214 -17.12 4.52 -2.02
C SER A 214 -17.26 3.00 -1.84
N TYR A 215 -16.58 2.48 -0.81
CA TYR A 215 -16.59 1.06 -0.50
C TYR A 215 -16.55 0.85 1.02
N THR A 216 -17.35 -0.11 1.50
CA THR A 216 -17.14 -0.73 2.82
C THR A 216 -16.17 -1.91 2.65
N TYR A 217 -15.19 -2.06 3.53
CA TYR A 217 -14.12 -3.04 3.34
C TYR A 217 -14.23 -4.26 4.24
N ILE A 218 -13.89 -5.42 3.66
CA ILE A 218 -13.67 -6.67 4.39
C ILE A 218 -12.16 -6.88 4.46
N ASP A 219 -11.59 -6.82 5.65
CA ASP A 219 -10.15 -7.03 5.92
C ASP A 219 -9.91 -8.00 7.10
N ASP A 220 -10.96 -8.33 7.86
CA ASP A 220 -10.97 -9.33 8.91
C ASP A 220 -12.01 -10.40 8.59
N PHE A 221 -11.58 -11.66 8.44
CA PHE A 221 -12.42 -12.81 8.12
C PHE A 221 -12.83 -13.64 9.33
N SER A 222 -12.69 -13.10 10.55
CA SER A 222 -13.28 -13.64 11.77
C SER A 222 -14.81 -13.45 11.82
N GLU A 223 -15.49 -14.08 12.75
CA GLU A 223 -16.94 -13.83 12.94
C GLU A 223 -17.20 -12.42 13.48
N ASP A 224 -16.30 -11.86 14.29
CA ASP A 224 -16.39 -10.47 14.76
C ASP A 224 -16.21 -9.51 13.59
N GLY A 225 -15.16 -9.69 12.76
CA GLY A 225 -14.94 -8.89 11.55
C GLY A 225 -16.11 -8.97 10.56
N LYS A 226 -16.82 -10.11 10.48
CA LYS A 226 -18.05 -10.21 9.71
C LYS A 226 -19.16 -9.31 10.24
N GLN A 227 -19.35 -9.28 11.56
CA GLN A 227 -20.38 -8.43 12.17
C GLN A 227 -20.04 -6.95 12.00
N ASP A 228 -18.78 -6.59 12.18
CA ASP A 228 -18.29 -5.23 11.99
C ASP A 228 -18.52 -4.77 10.55
N PHE A 229 -18.15 -5.59 9.55
CA PHE A 229 -18.42 -5.30 8.13
C PHE A 229 -19.92 -5.10 7.86
N LEU A 230 -20.78 -5.99 8.34
CA LEU A 230 -22.23 -5.89 8.12
C LEU A 230 -22.84 -4.65 8.77
N GLN A 231 -22.35 -4.27 9.94
CA GLN A 231 -22.76 -3.05 10.63
C GLN A 231 -22.31 -1.82 9.85
N GLU A 232 -21.04 -1.73 9.51
CA GLU A 232 -20.46 -0.59 8.76
C GLU A 232 -21.15 -0.41 7.40
N TYR A 233 -21.40 -1.50 6.67
CA TYR A 233 -22.12 -1.46 5.40
C TYR A 233 -23.52 -0.85 5.53
N ARG A 234 -24.27 -1.22 6.58
CA ARG A 234 -25.61 -0.65 6.82
C ARG A 234 -25.54 0.82 7.24
N GLU A 235 -24.55 1.18 8.03
CA GLU A 235 -24.29 2.57 8.44
C GLU A 235 -23.96 3.47 7.24
N ASP A 236 -23.11 2.97 6.33
CA ASP A 236 -22.78 3.67 5.08
C ASP A 236 -24.04 3.92 4.23
N TRP A 237 -24.89 2.93 4.06
CA TRP A 237 -26.13 3.10 3.30
C TRP A 237 -27.14 4.02 4.01
N ALA A 238 -27.16 4.09 5.34
CA ALA A 238 -27.97 5.03 6.09
C ALA A 238 -27.53 6.50 5.90
N LEU A 239 -26.34 6.76 5.36
CA LEU A 239 -25.90 8.13 5.01
C LEU A 239 -26.81 8.81 3.99
N LEU A 240 -27.46 8.04 3.11
CA LEU A 240 -28.43 8.59 2.14
C LEU A 240 -29.63 9.25 2.81
N ASP A 241 -29.97 8.86 4.02
CA ASP A 241 -31.05 9.44 4.84
C ASP A 241 -30.54 10.53 5.80
N SER A 242 -29.26 10.85 5.79
CA SER A 242 -28.63 11.81 6.72
C SER A 242 -28.98 13.26 6.46
N GLY A 243 -29.56 13.58 5.29
CA GLY A 243 -29.81 14.94 4.84
C GLY A 243 -28.59 15.68 4.28
N LEU A 244 -27.45 15.01 4.16
CA LEU A 244 -26.28 15.55 3.45
C LEU A 244 -26.56 15.59 1.94
N PRO A 245 -25.97 16.56 1.19
CA PRO A 245 -26.04 16.55 -0.27
C PRO A 245 -25.43 15.27 -0.83
N VAL A 246 -26.08 14.68 -1.84
CA VAL A 246 -25.55 13.53 -2.58
C VAL A 246 -24.92 14.03 -3.86
N GLN A 247 -23.71 13.57 -4.16
CA GLN A 247 -22.98 13.84 -5.40
C GLN A 247 -22.65 12.50 -6.08
N ASP A 248 -22.81 12.46 -7.40
CA ASP A 248 -22.44 11.32 -8.27
C ASP A 248 -20.95 11.34 -8.60
#